data_6e04c726b33568ff7c033fccf6f0ae98
#
_entry.id   6e04c726b33568ff7c033fccf6f0ae98
#
_cell.length_a   1.000
_cell.length_b   1.000
_cell.length_c   1.000
_cell.angle_alpha   90.00
_cell.angle_beta   90.00
_cell.angle_gamma   90.00
#
_symmetry.space_group_name_H-M   'P 1'
#
loop_
_entity.id
_entity.type
_entity.pdbx_description
1 polymer ?
#
loop_
_entity_poly.entity_id
_entity_poly.type
_entity_poly.pdbx_seq_one_letter_code
_entity_poly.pdbx_strand_id
1 'polypeptide(L)'
;MKAPVTEDRPEADRIDGAPHPRDTGVLHGHGAAEKTFLEAFNSGRLHHAWLITGPEGVGKATLAWKIARFLLAAPLTGDDLLAGGTDAPAAADSLDLPADHPIARRVRALSEPRLFLLRRPYDDKAKRLKQDITVDAARGMKGFFT
;
A
#
# COMPACT_ATOMS: atom_id res chain seq x y z
N MET A 1 -10.20 3.29 -33.95
CA MET A 1 -10.88 2.91 -32.71
C MET A 1 -10.23 3.72 -31.58
N LYS A 2 -10.91 4.75 -31.08
CA LYS A 2 -10.39 5.65 -30.04
C LYS A 2 -10.42 4.88 -28.72
N ALA A 3 -9.26 4.69 -28.09
CA ALA A 3 -9.21 4.15 -26.72
C ALA A 3 -10.14 5.00 -25.82
N PRO A 4 -10.89 4.39 -24.89
CA PRO A 4 -11.71 5.17 -23.99
C PRO A 4 -10.76 6.07 -23.18
N VAL A 5 -10.99 7.37 -23.25
CA VAL A 5 -10.41 8.34 -22.33
C VAL A 5 -10.90 7.90 -20.95
N THR A 6 -10.02 7.34 -20.15
CA THR A 6 -10.32 7.07 -18.74
C THR A 6 -10.49 8.46 -18.14
N GLU A 7 -11.73 8.91 -17.96
CA GLU A 7 -12.02 10.07 -17.12
C GLU A 7 -11.26 9.85 -15.81
N ASP A 8 -10.46 10.82 -15.41
CA ASP A 8 -9.64 10.77 -14.19
C ASP A 8 -10.61 10.80 -12.99
N ARG A 9 -11.15 9.61 -12.65
CA ARG A 9 -12.13 9.47 -11.59
C ARG A 9 -11.47 9.79 -10.25
N PRO A 10 -12.15 10.52 -9.36
CA PRO A 10 -11.64 10.76 -8.02
C PRO A 10 -11.33 9.45 -7.30
N GLU A 11 -10.17 9.36 -6.69
CA GLU A 11 -9.77 8.22 -5.86
C GLU A 11 -9.80 8.64 -4.39
N ALA A 12 -10.31 7.75 -3.51
CA ALA A 12 -10.55 8.08 -2.10
C ALA A 12 -9.28 8.41 -1.30
N ASP A 13 -8.15 7.96 -1.78
CA ASP A 13 -6.82 8.17 -1.18
C ASP A 13 -5.99 9.25 -1.87
N ARG A 14 -6.58 10.01 -2.82
CA ARG A 14 -5.92 11.09 -3.56
C ARG A 14 -6.59 12.43 -3.28
N ILE A 15 -5.77 13.47 -3.19
CA ILE A 15 -6.22 14.87 -3.16
C ILE A 15 -6.12 15.42 -4.57
N ASP A 16 -7.15 16.11 -5.02
CA ASP A 16 -7.17 16.73 -6.35
C ASP A 16 -6.00 17.71 -6.51
N GLY A 17 -5.35 17.65 -7.67
CA GLY A 17 -4.18 18.48 -7.98
C GLY A 17 -2.86 18.01 -7.35
N ALA A 18 -2.87 16.96 -6.52
CA ALA A 18 -1.66 16.37 -5.96
C ALA A 18 -1.27 15.06 -6.69
N PRO A 19 0.02 14.68 -6.70
CA PRO A 19 0.43 13.35 -7.13
C PRO A 19 -0.28 12.26 -6.31
N HIS A 20 -0.58 11.14 -6.98
CA HIS A 20 -1.20 10.03 -6.26
C HIS A 20 -0.25 9.50 -5.17
N PRO A 21 -0.74 9.15 -3.96
CA PRO A 21 0.08 8.60 -2.88
C PRO A 21 0.94 7.39 -3.28
N ARG A 22 0.46 6.53 -4.18
CA ARG A 22 1.25 5.38 -4.69
C ARG A 22 2.43 5.78 -5.56
N ASP A 23 2.39 6.98 -6.15
CA ASP A 23 3.46 7.53 -6.99
C ASP A 23 4.44 8.40 -6.20
N THR A 24 4.08 8.76 -4.98
CA THR A 24 4.88 9.62 -4.10
C THR A 24 5.95 8.78 -3.42
N GLY A 25 7.20 9.06 -3.74
CA GLY A 25 8.36 8.38 -3.16
C GLY A 25 8.83 8.96 -1.83
N VAL A 26 8.59 10.25 -1.61
CA VAL A 26 9.09 10.99 -0.44
C VAL A 26 7.93 11.33 0.49
N LEU A 27 8.13 11.04 1.78
CA LEU A 27 7.18 11.34 2.84
C LEU A 27 7.91 12.11 3.94
N HIS A 28 7.45 13.34 4.23
CA HIS A 28 8.06 14.20 5.23
C HIS A 28 7.31 14.15 6.56
N GLY A 29 8.06 14.22 7.68
CA GLY A 29 7.49 14.35 9.01
C GLY A 29 6.89 13.07 9.62
N HIS A 30 7.09 11.89 9.00
CA HIS A 30 6.53 10.62 9.46
C HIS A 30 7.58 9.68 10.07
N GLY A 31 8.78 10.16 10.35
CA GLY A 31 9.88 9.33 10.83
C GLY A 31 9.55 8.50 12.07
N ALA A 32 8.76 9.04 13.01
CA ALA A 32 8.33 8.30 14.18
C ALA A 32 7.40 7.11 13.82
N ALA A 33 6.46 7.32 12.90
CA ALA A 33 5.56 6.26 12.46
C ALA A 33 6.30 5.19 11.64
N GLU A 34 7.21 5.59 10.76
CA GLU A 34 8.07 4.68 10.00
C GLU A 34 8.94 3.84 10.93
N LYS A 35 9.55 4.48 11.94
CA LYS A 35 10.37 3.80 12.94
C LYS A 35 9.56 2.77 13.73
N THR A 36 8.36 3.12 14.20
CA THR A 36 7.48 2.21 14.92
C THR A 36 7.17 0.96 14.08
N PHE A 37 6.89 1.14 12.79
CA PHE A 37 6.63 0.03 11.90
C PHE A 37 7.88 -0.84 11.69
N LEU A 38 9.04 -0.23 11.44
CA LEU A 38 10.32 -0.92 11.25
C LEU A 38 10.73 -1.72 12.48
N GLU A 39 10.56 -1.17 13.68
CA GLU A 39 10.83 -1.88 14.94
C GLU A 39 9.97 -3.14 15.07
N ALA A 40 8.68 -3.04 14.76
CA ALA A 40 7.79 -4.19 14.77
C ALA A 40 8.19 -5.24 13.72
N PHE A 41 8.53 -4.80 12.50
CA PHE A 41 8.99 -5.67 11.43
C PHE A 41 10.29 -6.39 11.82
N ASN A 42 11.30 -5.66 12.26
CA ASN A 42 12.61 -6.20 12.63
C ASN A 42 12.56 -7.13 13.84
N SER A 43 11.60 -6.93 14.75
CA SER A 43 11.40 -7.80 15.90
C SER A 43 10.76 -9.16 15.56
N GLY A 44 10.35 -9.37 14.32
CA GLY A 44 9.58 -10.55 13.90
C GLY A 44 8.16 -10.61 14.48
N ARG A 45 7.67 -9.53 15.08
CA ARG A 45 6.35 -9.45 15.73
C ARG A 45 5.43 -8.46 15.01
N LEU A 46 5.43 -8.51 13.70
CA LEU A 46 4.55 -7.65 12.90
C LEU A 46 3.09 -8.02 13.15
N HIS A 47 2.29 -7.05 13.57
CA HIS A 47 0.85 -7.26 13.70
C HIS A 47 0.21 -7.48 12.33
N HIS A 48 -0.81 -8.32 12.29
CA HIS A 48 -1.57 -8.64 11.06
C HIS A 48 -2.42 -7.47 10.55
N ALA A 49 -2.66 -6.44 11.36
CA ALA A 49 -3.43 -5.25 11.01
C ALA A 49 -2.80 -3.99 11.59
N TRP A 50 -2.80 -2.91 10.80
CA TRP A 50 -2.31 -1.60 11.18
C TRP A 50 -3.38 -0.55 10.87
N LEU A 51 -3.66 0.32 11.83
CA LEU A 51 -4.53 1.46 11.67
C LEU A 51 -3.71 2.75 11.67
N ILE A 52 -3.69 3.45 10.55
CA ILE A 52 -3.00 4.74 10.42
C ILE A 52 -4.03 5.85 10.59
N THR A 53 -3.87 6.65 11.64
CA THR A 53 -4.77 7.75 11.99
C THR A 53 -4.06 9.10 11.93
N GLY A 54 -4.82 10.17 11.83
CA GLY A 54 -4.31 11.53 11.81
C GLY A 54 -5.16 12.48 10.97
N PRO A 55 -4.81 13.78 10.93
CA PRO A 55 -5.53 14.79 10.14
C PRO A 55 -5.60 14.45 8.65
N GLU A 56 -6.57 15.03 7.96
CA GLU A 56 -6.67 14.94 6.51
C GLU A 56 -5.45 15.61 5.86
N GLY A 57 -4.97 15.05 4.74
CA GLY A 57 -3.86 15.62 3.97
C GLY A 57 -2.46 15.41 4.54
N VAL A 58 -2.32 14.85 5.74
CA VAL A 58 -1.01 14.67 6.40
C VAL A 58 -0.12 13.60 5.76
N GLY A 59 -0.64 12.80 4.81
CA GLY A 59 0.14 11.78 4.11
C GLY A 59 -0.06 10.35 4.61
N LYS A 60 -1.17 10.06 5.31
CA LYS A 60 -1.49 8.69 5.78
C LYS A 60 -1.51 7.66 4.66
N ALA A 61 -2.15 7.99 3.54
CA ALA A 61 -2.21 7.12 2.38
C ALA A 61 -0.81 6.90 1.78
N THR A 62 0.03 7.92 1.71
CA THR A 62 1.41 7.81 1.25
C THR A 62 2.21 6.86 2.13
N LEU A 63 2.06 6.95 3.45
CA LEU A 63 2.69 6.02 4.39
C LEU A 63 2.19 4.58 4.18
N ALA A 64 0.87 4.39 4.02
CA ALA A 64 0.30 3.07 3.74
C ALA A 64 0.87 2.44 2.45
N TRP A 65 0.97 3.22 1.38
CA TRP A 65 1.56 2.76 0.12
C TRP A 65 3.06 2.47 0.25
N LYS A 66 3.77 3.26 1.05
CA LYS A 66 5.20 3.03 1.34
C LYS A 66 5.41 1.71 2.09
N ILE A 67 4.62 1.47 3.14
CA ILE A 67 4.60 0.21 3.89
C ILE A 67 4.25 -0.98 2.99
N ALA A 68 3.23 -0.85 2.15
CA ALA A 68 2.83 -1.92 1.23
C ALA A 68 3.97 -2.30 0.27
N ARG A 69 4.63 -1.31 -0.35
CA ARG A 69 5.78 -1.58 -1.22
C ARG A 69 6.91 -2.28 -0.47
N PHE A 70 7.23 -1.81 0.72
CA PHE A 70 8.26 -2.40 1.57
C PHE A 70 7.96 -3.86 1.90
N LEU A 71 6.77 -4.16 2.40
CA LEU A 71 6.37 -5.53 2.76
C LEU A 71 6.36 -6.48 1.57
N LEU A 72 5.90 -6.02 0.42
CA LEU A 72 5.86 -6.83 -0.79
C LEU A 72 7.24 -7.10 -1.38
N ALA A 73 8.20 -6.22 -1.12
CA ALA A 73 9.60 -6.38 -1.54
C ALA A 73 10.44 -7.17 -0.54
N ALA A 74 10.01 -7.21 0.74
CA ALA A 74 10.73 -7.98 1.75
C ALA A 74 10.74 -9.47 1.39
N PRO A 75 11.86 -10.17 1.59
CA PRO A 75 11.91 -11.60 1.39
C PRO A 75 10.89 -12.28 2.33
N LEU A 76 10.11 -13.22 1.76
CA LEU A 76 9.19 -14.02 2.55
C LEU A 76 10.01 -14.97 3.43
N THR A 77 10.05 -14.72 4.71
CA THR A 77 10.81 -15.50 5.70
C THR A 77 10.36 -16.97 5.83
N GLY A 78 9.36 -17.39 5.05
CA GLY A 78 8.86 -18.77 5.06
C GLY A 78 9.65 -19.75 4.20
N ASP A 79 10.32 -19.31 3.15
CA ASP A 79 11.06 -20.18 2.22
C ASP A 79 12.51 -20.44 2.66
N ASP A 80 13.08 -19.56 3.47
CA ASP A 80 14.45 -19.69 3.99
C ASP A 80 14.59 -20.71 5.13
N LEU A 81 13.49 -21.06 5.79
CA LEU A 81 13.50 -22.09 6.85
C LEU A 81 13.78 -23.49 6.32
N LEU A 82 13.51 -23.75 5.03
CA LEU A 82 13.82 -25.02 4.37
C LEU A 82 15.21 -25.05 3.72
N ALA A 83 15.80 -23.90 3.48
CA ALA A 83 17.12 -23.77 2.87
C ALA A 83 18.29 -23.88 3.87
N GLY A 84 18.02 -23.99 5.18
CA GLY A 84 19.06 -24.14 6.21
C GLY A 84 19.99 -22.94 6.35
N GLY A 85 19.60 -21.79 5.83
CA GLY A 85 20.33 -20.53 5.97
C GLY A 85 20.26 -20.01 7.41
N THR A 86 21.43 -19.92 8.05
CA THR A 86 21.56 -19.41 9.43
C THR A 86 21.59 -17.89 9.52
N ASP A 87 21.49 -17.20 8.38
CA ASP A 87 21.51 -15.75 8.34
C ASP A 87 20.09 -15.21 8.43
N ALA A 88 19.74 -14.73 9.65
CA ALA A 88 18.57 -13.90 9.80
C ALA A 88 18.65 -12.72 8.82
N PRO A 89 17.57 -12.36 8.10
CA PRO A 89 17.61 -11.23 7.19
C PRO A 89 18.10 -9.99 7.94
N ALA A 90 19.02 -9.25 7.33
CA ALA A 90 19.54 -8.03 7.93
C ALA A 90 18.37 -7.11 8.31
N ALA A 91 18.44 -6.51 9.50
CA ALA A 91 17.43 -5.57 9.95
C ALA A 91 17.25 -4.46 8.91
N ALA A 92 16.02 -4.13 8.61
CA ALA A 92 15.71 -3.04 7.69
C ALA A 92 15.87 -1.69 8.42
N ASP A 93 16.60 -0.78 7.80
CA ASP A 93 16.85 0.56 8.34
C ASP A 93 15.86 1.60 7.80
N SER A 94 15.21 1.32 6.68
CA SER A 94 14.30 2.23 6.00
C SER A 94 13.16 1.46 5.31
N LEU A 95 12.02 2.13 5.16
CA LEU A 95 10.91 1.68 4.33
C LEU A 95 11.10 2.05 2.85
N ASP A 96 12.18 2.73 2.51
CA ASP A 96 12.41 3.22 1.16
C ASP A 96 12.68 2.05 0.19
N LEU A 97 12.02 2.12 -0.95
CA LEU A 97 12.22 1.20 -2.05
C LEU A 97 12.53 2.01 -3.31
N PRO A 98 13.60 1.67 -4.06
CA PRO A 98 13.91 2.34 -5.31
C PRO A 98 12.70 2.35 -6.26
N ALA A 99 12.49 3.48 -6.95
CA ALA A 99 11.33 3.63 -7.84
C ALA A 99 11.35 2.67 -9.04
N ASP A 100 12.53 2.21 -9.43
CA ASP A 100 12.77 1.23 -10.51
C ASP A 100 12.67 -0.23 -10.04
N HIS A 101 12.50 -0.46 -8.72
CA HIS A 101 12.32 -1.81 -8.18
C HIS A 101 11.07 -2.47 -8.80
N PRO A 102 11.13 -3.75 -9.21
CA PRO A 102 10.01 -4.43 -9.88
C PRO A 102 8.69 -4.35 -9.09
N ILE A 103 8.76 -4.51 -7.77
CA ILE A 103 7.58 -4.37 -6.88
C ILE A 103 7.02 -2.94 -6.91
N ALA A 104 7.88 -1.92 -6.80
CA ALA A 104 7.44 -0.53 -6.84
C ALA A 104 6.71 -0.21 -8.15
N ARG A 105 7.21 -0.72 -9.26
CA ARG A 105 6.58 -0.57 -10.59
C ARG A 105 5.22 -1.27 -10.67
N ARG A 106 5.11 -2.52 -10.17
CA ARG A 106 3.83 -3.26 -10.16
C ARG A 106 2.80 -2.63 -9.24
N VAL A 107 3.21 -2.17 -8.06
CA VAL A 107 2.32 -1.46 -7.13
C VAL A 107 1.79 -0.16 -7.76
N ARG A 108 2.67 0.62 -8.40
CA ARG A 108 2.28 1.83 -9.13
C ARG A 108 1.27 1.54 -10.23
N ALA A 109 1.48 0.48 -10.99
CA ALA A 109 0.59 0.04 -12.06
C ALA A 109 -0.67 -0.70 -11.55
N LEU A 110 -0.85 -0.89 -10.24
CA LEU A 110 -1.90 -1.69 -9.62
C LEU A 110 -1.97 -3.13 -10.18
N SER A 111 -0.83 -3.69 -10.56
CA SER A 111 -0.69 -5.02 -11.15
C SER A 111 0.03 -6.03 -10.25
N GLU A 112 0.25 -5.69 -8.97
CA GLU A 112 0.83 -6.60 -7.99
C GLU A 112 -0.26 -7.56 -7.47
N PRO A 113 -0.17 -8.87 -7.75
CA PRO A 113 -1.23 -9.82 -7.40
C PRO A 113 -1.38 -10.07 -5.90
N ARG A 114 -0.34 -9.77 -5.11
CA ARG A 114 -0.36 -9.90 -3.65
C ARG A 114 -0.90 -8.66 -2.93
N LEU A 115 -1.38 -7.66 -3.68
CA LEU A 115 -1.95 -6.42 -3.14
C LEU A 115 -3.43 -6.34 -3.47
N PHE A 116 -4.28 -6.33 -2.47
CA PHE A 116 -5.69 -6.03 -2.62
C PHE A 116 -5.99 -4.63 -2.10
N LEU A 117 -6.51 -3.77 -2.96
CA LEU A 117 -6.85 -2.39 -2.64
C LEU A 117 -8.36 -2.25 -2.46
N LEU A 118 -8.78 -1.94 -1.23
CA LEU A 118 -10.18 -1.68 -0.89
C LEU A 118 -10.37 -0.21 -0.56
N ARG A 119 -11.22 0.47 -1.34
CA ARG A 119 -11.50 1.91 -1.21
C ARG A 119 -13.00 2.17 -1.29
N ARG A 120 -13.40 3.37 -0.87
CA ARG A 120 -14.75 3.86 -1.14
C ARG A 120 -14.97 3.94 -2.65
N PRO A 121 -16.01 3.29 -3.20
CA PRO A 121 -16.24 3.28 -4.63
C PRO A 121 -16.77 4.64 -5.12
N TYR A 122 -16.53 4.93 -6.38
CA TYR A 122 -17.14 6.06 -7.07
C TYR A 122 -18.56 5.71 -7.50
N ASP A 123 -19.48 6.64 -7.29
CA ASP A 123 -20.86 6.53 -7.74
C ASP A 123 -21.02 7.29 -9.06
N ASP A 124 -21.15 6.56 -10.16
CA ASP A 124 -21.27 7.15 -11.50
C ASP A 124 -22.56 7.95 -11.69
N LYS A 125 -23.62 7.65 -10.92
CA LYS A 125 -24.88 8.37 -10.98
C LYS A 125 -24.81 9.68 -10.20
N ALA A 126 -24.29 9.62 -8.98
CA ALA A 126 -24.15 10.79 -8.13
C ALA A 126 -22.90 11.64 -8.44
N LYS A 127 -22.01 11.16 -9.34
CA LYS A 127 -20.75 11.82 -9.73
C LYS A 127 -19.85 12.18 -8.53
N ARG A 128 -19.79 11.30 -7.53
CA ARG A 128 -18.98 11.48 -6.32
C ARG A 128 -18.54 10.14 -5.72
N LEU A 129 -17.54 10.19 -4.85
CA LEU A 129 -17.20 9.05 -4.01
C LEU A 129 -18.33 8.74 -3.02
N LYS A 130 -18.63 7.46 -2.82
CA LYS A 130 -19.52 7.03 -1.74
C LYS A 130 -18.90 7.36 -0.38
N GLN A 131 -19.73 7.54 0.64
CA GLN A 131 -19.23 7.84 1.98
C GLN A 131 -18.61 6.60 2.64
N ASP A 132 -19.13 5.43 2.31
CA ASP A 132 -18.74 4.17 2.92
C ASP A 132 -18.14 3.18 1.91
N ILE A 133 -17.35 2.24 2.41
CA ILE A 133 -16.94 1.04 1.68
C ILE A 133 -18.17 0.11 1.66
N THR A 134 -18.65 -0.22 0.47
CA THR A 134 -19.84 -1.06 0.32
C THR A 134 -19.54 -2.52 0.63
N VAL A 135 -20.57 -3.25 1.07
CA VAL A 135 -20.47 -4.70 1.33
C VAL A 135 -20.00 -5.46 0.08
N ASP A 136 -20.46 -5.06 -1.11
CA ASP A 136 -20.05 -5.71 -2.36
C ASP A 136 -18.56 -5.48 -2.67
N ALA A 137 -18.05 -4.28 -2.40
CA ALA A 137 -16.61 -4.01 -2.51
C ALA A 137 -15.80 -4.87 -1.51
N ALA A 138 -16.29 -5.00 -0.27
CA ALA A 138 -15.65 -5.82 0.75
C ALA A 138 -15.69 -7.34 0.43
N ARG A 139 -16.74 -7.83 -0.22
CA ARG A 139 -16.84 -9.23 -0.65
C ARG A 139 -15.76 -9.63 -1.65
N GLY A 140 -15.27 -8.69 -2.47
CA GLY A 140 -14.14 -8.93 -3.37
C GLY A 140 -12.87 -9.39 -2.65
N MET A 141 -12.69 -8.99 -1.39
CA MET A 141 -11.55 -9.40 -0.58
C MET A 141 -11.57 -10.90 -0.27
N LYS A 142 -12.76 -11.52 -0.16
CA LYS A 142 -12.87 -12.96 0.09
C LYS A 142 -12.21 -13.79 -1.02
N GLY A 143 -12.39 -13.40 -2.29
CA GLY A 143 -11.76 -14.08 -3.42
C GLY A 143 -10.24 -13.87 -3.51
N PHE A 144 -9.71 -12.86 -2.83
CA PHE A 144 -8.28 -12.62 -2.78
C PHE A 144 -7.53 -13.60 -1.84
N PHE A 145 -8.22 -14.12 -0.82
CA PHE A 145 -7.64 -15.05 0.17
C PHE A 145 -7.96 -16.53 -0.12
N THR A 146 -8.67 -16.83 -1.19
CA THR A 146 -8.96 -18.21 -1.65
C THR A 146 -8.09 -18.60 -2.83
#